data_5dcf0de58adf78c2102b3dbccc3d98ff
#
_entry.id   5dcf0de58adf78c2102b3dbccc3d98ff
#
_cell.length_a   1.000
_cell.length_b   1.000
_cell.length_c   1.000
_cell.angle_alpha   90.00
_cell.angle_beta   90.00
_cell.angle_gamma   90.00
#
_symmetry.space_group_name_H-M   'P 1'
#
loop_
_entity.id
_entity.type
_entity.pdbx_description
1 polymer ?
#
loop_
_entity_poly.entity_id
_entity_poly.type
_entity_poly.pdbx_seq_one_letter_code
_entity_poly.pdbx_strand_id
1 'polypeptide(L)'
;YQIWHIVYQTNAPLLVDRYRVQHYIDHAWTIVDPDGHAPARQGVVLIGHSMGGVIARLLCAQSTPAVWNAAFAAPMESLHADPADLDALKNVFQFKPYPGVDEIIFLAAPQRGSPAASGLLGRLVGLLAWHNIEELAGFMRIATQNPTAIQPALLSMLQTGHISSIVSLQPDQPVTLADEKLMPAPGIRYDTIAGVIPGLRPPTDGFVPLSSALLPGSTTTLIIHSDHKVPAKAEAIADVLKILREHGKPHEVAVTAETP
;
A
#
# COMPACT_ATOMS: atom_id res chain seq x y z
N TYR A 1 15.49 -4.42 -17.14
CA TYR A 1 14.53 -4.84 -16.12
C TYR A 1 13.68 -6.00 -16.62
N GLN A 2 13.29 -6.89 -15.67
CA GLN A 2 12.20 -7.82 -15.84
C GLN A 2 10.97 -7.21 -15.19
N ILE A 3 9.83 -7.19 -15.88
CA ILE A 3 8.60 -6.56 -15.39
C ILE A 3 7.63 -7.64 -14.91
N TRP A 4 7.18 -7.52 -13.67
CA TRP A 4 6.11 -8.35 -13.10
C TRP A 4 4.86 -7.49 -12.92
N HIS A 5 3.75 -7.97 -13.45
CA HIS A 5 2.47 -7.31 -13.30
C HIS A 5 1.62 -8.06 -12.27
N ILE A 6 1.34 -7.40 -11.14
CA ILE A 6 0.57 -8.00 -10.05
C ILE A 6 -0.89 -7.59 -10.21
N VAL A 7 -1.75 -8.60 -10.31
CA VAL A 7 -3.21 -8.44 -10.32
C VAL A 7 -3.76 -9.02 -9.03
N TYR A 8 -4.52 -8.24 -8.29
CA TYR A 8 -5.12 -8.65 -7.02
C TYR A 8 -6.57 -8.16 -6.91
N GLN A 9 -7.34 -8.83 -6.04
CA GLN A 9 -8.73 -8.46 -5.79
C GLN A 9 -8.78 -7.32 -4.77
N THR A 10 -9.65 -6.34 -5.01
CA THR A 10 -9.81 -5.14 -4.15
C THR A 10 -10.97 -5.27 -3.16
N ASN A 11 -11.33 -6.49 -2.81
CA ASN A 11 -12.46 -6.84 -1.95
C ASN A 11 -12.10 -7.08 -0.48
N ALA A 12 -10.87 -6.82 -0.08
CA ALA A 12 -10.37 -6.95 1.28
C ALA A 12 -9.90 -5.58 1.82
N PRO A 13 -9.72 -5.43 3.14
CA PRO A 13 -9.06 -4.26 3.71
C PRO A 13 -7.64 -4.07 3.14
N LEU A 14 -7.19 -2.83 3.09
CA LEU A 14 -5.90 -2.45 2.48
C LEU A 14 -4.70 -3.24 3.04
N LEU A 15 -4.65 -3.48 4.34
CA LEU A 15 -3.59 -4.27 4.97
C LEU A 15 -3.62 -5.75 4.54
N VAL A 16 -4.81 -6.31 4.32
CA VAL A 16 -4.95 -7.67 3.79
C VAL A 16 -4.46 -7.72 2.34
N ASP A 17 -4.81 -6.72 1.52
CA ASP A 17 -4.32 -6.64 0.14
C ASP A 17 -2.80 -6.45 0.09
N ARG A 18 -2.21 -5.66 1.02
CA ARG A 18 -0.75 -5.58 1.18
C ARG A 18 -0.14 -6.96 1.46
N TYR A 19 -0.71 -7.71 2.39
CA TYR A 19 -0.26 -9.07 2.73
C TYR A 19 -0.34 -10.01 1.53
N ARG A 20 -1.44 -9.98 0.78
CA ARG A 20 -1.62 -10.78 -0.43
C ARG A 20 -0.62 -10.45 -1.51
N VAL A 21 -0.42 -9.16 -1.78
CA VAL A 21 0.58 -8.71 -2.78
C VAL A 21 1.97 -9.18 -2.39
N GLN A 22 2.34 -9.08 -1.11
CA GLN A 22 3.59 -9.65 -0.61
C GLN A 22 3.67 -11.15 -0.91
N HIS A 23 2.61 -11.89 -0.60
CA HIS A 23 2.57 -13.35 -0.82
C HIS A 23 2.68 -13.73 -2.30
N TYR A 24 2.09 -12.93 -3.20
CA TYR A 24 2.24 -13.14 -4.64
C TYR A 24 3.68 -12.92 -5.10
N ILE A 25 4.36 -11.91 -4.58
CA ILE A 25 5.78 -11.66 -4.88
C ILE A 25 6.64 -12.81 -4.35
N ASP A 26 6.41 -13.24 -3.11
CA ASP A 26 7.14 -14.34 -2.48
C ASP A 26 6.94 -15.64 -3.28
N HIS A 27 5.69 -15.94 -3.68
CA HIS A 27 5.39 -17.11 -4.50
C HIS A 27 6.06 -17.04 -5.87
N ALA A 28 6.05 -15.89 -6.53
CA ALA A 28 6.75 -15.71 -7.80
C ALA A 28 8.25 -15.99 -7.64
N TRP A 29 8.85 -15.53 -6.55
CA TRP A 29 10.26 -15.83 -6.24
C TRP A 29 10.52 -17.32 -6.03
N THR A 30 9.62 -18.08 -5.41
CA THR A 30 9.81 -19.55 -5.28
C THR A 30 9.86 -20.27 -6.63
N ILE A 31 9.25 -19.69 -7.67
CA ILE A 31 9.23 -20.26 -9.01
C ILE A 31 10.47 -19.84 -9.81
N VAL A 32 10.84 -18.56 -9.78
CA VAL A 32 11.90 -18.02 -10.66
C VAL A 32 13.29 -18.10 -10.04
N ASP A 33 13.37 -18.19 -8.72
CA ASP A 33 14.63 -18.26 -7.96
C ASP A 33 14.43 -19.10 -6.69
N PRO A 34 14.23 -20.42 -6.82
CA PRO A 34 13.95 -21.31 -5.70
C PRO A 34 15.09 -21.35 -4.68
N ASP A 35 16.33 -21.16 -5.14
CA ASP A 35 17.52 -21.19 -4.27
C ASP A 35 17.77 -19.84 -3.54
N GLY A 36 17.07 -18.79 -3.90
CA GLY A 36 17.17 -17.49 -3.24
C GLY A 36 18.43 -16.67 -3.52
N HIS A 37 19.15 -16.97 -4.61
CA HIS A 37 20.46 -16.40 -4.92
C HIS A 37 20.47 -15.42 -6.09
N ALA A 38 19.34 -15.20 -6.76
CA ALA A 38 19.29 -14.32 -7.93
C ALA A 38 19.65 -12.86 -7.54
N PRO A 39 20.61 -12.23 -8.22
CA PRO A 39 20.94 -10.82 -7.98
C PRO A 39 19.73 -9.89 -8.15
N ALA A 40 18.73 -10.28 -8.95
CA ALA A 40 17.52 -9.54 -9.19
C ALA A 40 16.60 -9.42 -7.95
N ARG A 41 16.90 -10.14 -6.84
CA ARG A 41 16.25 -9.91 -5.54
C ARG A 41 16.63 -8.57 -4.91
N GLN A 42 17.71 -7.97 -5.38
CA GLN A 42 18.17 -6.64 -5.00
C GLN A 42 17.87 -5.65 -6.13
N GLY A 43 17.68 -4.40 -5.80
CA GLY A 43 17.35 -3.37 -6.79
C GLY A 43 15.93 -3.50 -7.35
N VAL A 44 15.01 -3.98 -6.54
CA VAL A 44 13.59 -4.07 -6.91
C VAL A 44 12.99 -2.68 -6.90
N VAL A 45 12.31 -2.32 -7.99
CA VAL A 45 11.53 -1.07 -8.11
C VAL A 45 10.05 -1.41 -8.07
N LEU A 46 9.31 -0.82 -7.15
CA LEU A 46 7.85 -0.93 -7.11
C LEU A 46 7.22 0.27 -7.84
N ILE A 47 6.34 0.00 -8.79
CA ILE A 47 5.55 1.04 -9.46
C ILE A 47 4.09 0.84 -9.10
N GLY A 48 3.50 1.80 -8.39
CA GLY A 48 2.13 1.69 -7.91
C GLY A 48 1.23 2.82 -8.41
N HIS A 49 0.14 2.45 -9.12
CA HIS A 49 -0.89 3.39 -9.53
C HIS A 49 -2.06 3.38 -8.55
N SER A 50 -2.57 4.56 -8.20
CA SER A 50 -3.74 4.69 -7.34
C SER A 50 -3.55 3.91 -6.02
N MET A 51 -4.49 3.06 -5.64
CA MET A 51 -4.38 2.19 -4.47
C MET A 51 -3.13 1.31 -4.48
N GLY A 52 -2.66 0.86 -5.65
CA GLY A 52 -1.41 0.11 -5.78
C GLY A 52 -0.18 0.88 -5.27
N GLY A 53 -0.20 2.22 -5.36
CA GLY A 53 0.84 3.06 -4.77
C GLY A 53 0.81 3.06 -3.24
N VAL A 54 -0.39 3.04 -2.63
CA VAL A 54 -0.50 2.91 -1.17
C VAL A 54 0.01 1.54 -0.70
N ILE A 55 -0.35 0.47 -1.42
CA ILE A 55 0.16 -0.88 -1.14
C ILE A 55 1.68 -0.94 -1.28
N ALA A 56 2.25 -0.35 -2.34
CA ALA A 56 3.70 -0.28 -2.53
C ALA A 56 4.39 0.46 -1.37
N ARG A 57 3.82 1.57 -0.89
CA ARG A 57 4.31 2.27 0.31
C ARG A 57 4.29 1.38 1.54
N LEU A 58 3.18 0.68 1.79
CA LEU A 58 3.02 -0.22 2.93
C LEU A 58 3.95 -1.44 2.86
N LEU A 59 4.23 -1.96 1.66
CA LEU A 59 5.24 -3.02 1.46
C LEU A 59 6.65 -2.55 1.86
N CYS A 60 6.93 -1.26 1.76
CA CYS A 60 8.23 -0.67 2.08
C CYS A 60 8.29 -0.04 3.48
N ALA A 61 7.22 -0.14 4.26
CA ALA A 61 7.12 0.45 5.59
C ALA A 61 7.30 -0.59 6.70
N GLN A 62 7.66 -0.10 7.89
CA GLN A 62 7.60 -0.86 9.13
C GLN A 62 6.28 -0.57 9.83
N SER A 63 5.49 -1.61 10.15
CA SER A 63 4.30 -1.44 10.96
C SER A 63 4.62 -0.92 12.37
N THR A 64 3.70 -0.18 12.94
CA THR A 64 3.82 0.35 14.30
C THR A 64 2.66 -0.14 15.18
N PRO A 65 2.78 -0.10 16.51
CA PRO A 65 1.67 -0.42 17.41
C PRO A 65 0.40 0.40 17.13
N ALA A 66 0.53 1.58 16.54
CA ALA A 66 -0.62 2.43 16.19
C ALA A 66 -1.56 1.76 15.17
N VAL A 67 -1.01 0.98 14.23
CA VAL A 67 -1.80 0.22 13.24
C VAL A 67 -2.65 -0.86 13.92
N TRP A 68 -2.05 -1.59 14.87
CA TRP A 68 -2.77 -2.56 15.68
C TRP A 68 -3.85 -1.90 16.52
N ASN A 69 -3.49 -0.86 17.27
CA ASN A 69 -4.40 -0.16 18.19
C ASN A 69 -5.57 0.54 17.49
N ALA A 70 -5.43 0.86 16.20
CA ALA A 70 -6.52 1.40 15.38
C ALA A 70 -7.61 0.35 15.08
N ALA A 71 -7.25 -0.93 15.08
CA ALA A 71 -8.13 -2.06 14.79
C ALA A 71 -8.57 -2.80 16.07
N PHE A 72 -7.70 -2.90 17.07
CA PHE A 72 -7.89 -3.70 18.28
C PHE A 72 -7.72 -2.85 19.55
N ALA A 73 -8.58 -3.13 20.53
CA ALA A 73 -8.54 -2.54 21.88
C ALA A 73 -7.73 -3.39 22.88
N ALA A 74 -7.34 -4.59 22.50
CA ALA A 74 -6.62 -5.55 23.33
C ALA A 74 -5.33 -6.02 22.63
N PRO A 75 -4.29 -6.44 23.38
CA PRO A 75 -3.08 -7.00 22.78
C PRO A 75 -3.37 -8.35 22.12
N MET A 76 -2.57 -8.68 21.08
CA MET A 76 -2.75 -9.90 20.28
C MET A 76 -2.72 -11.17 21.12
N GLU A 77 -1.85 -11.21 22.13
CA GLU A 77 -1.63 -12.35 23.01
C GLU A 77 -2.83 -12.68 23.89
N SER A 78 -3.77 -11.74 24.04
CA SER A 78 -5.00 -11.92 24.82
C SER A 78 -6.18 -12.41 23.97
N LEU A 79 -6.02 -12.52 22.65
CA LEU A 79 -7.09 -12.97 21.78
C LEU A 79 -7.29 -14.48 21.86
N HIS A 80 -8.54 -14.89 21.97
CA HIS A 80 -8.93 -16.28 21.82
C HIS A 80 -9.19 -16.57 20.34
N ALA A 81 -8.33 -17.39 19.73
CA ALA A 81 -8.47 -17.76 18.32
C ALA A 81 -7.66 -19.01 17.99
N ASP A 82 -7.93 -19.59 16.84
CA ASP A 82 -7.12 -20.66 16.26
C ASP A 82 -5.70 -20.14 15.99
N PRO A 83 -4.63 -20.90 16.27
CA PRO A 83 -3.26 -20.49 15.99
C PRO A 83 -3.03 -20.03 14.54
N ALA A 84 -3.65 -20.69 13.56
CA ALA A 84 -3.53 -20.30 12.14
C ALA A 84 -4.15 -18.93 11.86
N ASP A 85 -5.31 -18.62 12.48
CA ASP A 85 -5.96 -17.32 12.36
C ASP A 85 -5.12 -16.21 13.02
N LEU A 86 -4.50 -16.50 14.18
CA LEU A 86 -3.59 -15.56 14.84
C LEU A 86 -2.33 -15.28 14.03
N ASP A 87 -1.75 -16.31 13.41
CA ASP A 87 -0.58 -16.14 12.53
C ASP A 87 -0.93 -15.32 11.29
N ALA A 88 -2.08 -15.55 10.66
CA ALA A 88 -2.57 -14.74 9.56
C ALA A 88 -2.77 -13.28 9.98
N LEU A 89 -3.43 -13.05 11.12
CA LEU A 89 -3.63 -11.71 11.67
C LEU A 89 -2.31 -11.01 11.98
N LYS A 90 -1.35 -11.72 12.56
CA LYS A 90 -0.01 -11.22 12.83
C LYS A 90 0.67 -10.72 11.56
N ASN A 91 0.64 -11.49 10.49
CA ASN A 91 1.27 -11.16 9.21
C ASN A 91 0.59 -9.97 8.52
N VAL A 92 -0.69 -9.74 8.75
CA VAL A 92 -1.41 -8.56 8.25
C VAL A 92 -1.01 -7.30 9.01
N PHE A 93 -0.90 -7.35 10.34
CA PHE A 93 -0.70 -6.16 11.18
C PHE A 93 0.76 -5.91 11.60
N GLN A 94 1.62 -6.94 11.60
CA GLN A 94 3.02 -6.85 11.97
C GLN A 94 3.89 -7.16 10.76
N PHE A 95 4.37 -6.13 10.09
CA PHE A 95 5.16 -6.28 8.88
C PHE A 95 6.41 -5.40 8.91
N LYS A 96 7.38 -5.81 8.11
CA LYS A 96 8.65 -5.12 7.87
C LYS A 96 8.74 -4.71 6.41
N PRO A 97 9.62 -3.78 6.06
CA PRO A 97 9.91 -3.46 4.67
C PRO A 97 10.26 -4.71 3.86
N TYR A 98 9.68 -4.83 2.68
CA TYR A 98 9.96 -5.95 1.78
C TYR A 98 11.43 -5.91 1.36
N PRO A 99 12.17 -7.02 1.51
CA PRO A 99 13.61 -7.04 1.26
C PRO A 99 13.93 -6.81 -0.23
N GLY A 100 15.02 -6.09 -0.48
CA GLY A 100 15.54 -5.87 -1.83
C GLY A 100 14.85 -4.76 -2.61
N VAL A 101 13.79 -4.14 -2.08
CA VAL A 101 13.21 -2.93 -2.65
C VAL A 101 14.04 -1.72 -2.23
N ASP A 102 14.47 -0.92 -3.18
CA ASP A 102 15.23 0.31 -2.94
C ASP A 102 14.63 1.55 -3.62
N GLU A 103 13.60 1.36 -4.46
CA GLU A 103 12.89 2.48 -5.10
C GLU A 103 11.39 2.21 -5.27
N ILE A 104 10.58 3.27 -5.13
CA ILE A 104 9.13 3.23 -5.36
C ILE A 104 8.75 4.40 -6.29
N ILE A 105 7.91 4.15 -7.28
CA ILE A 105 7.32 5.20 -8.13
C ILE A 105 5.81 5.22 -7.88
N PHE A 106 5.33 6.31 -7.30
CA PHE A 106 3.91 6.54 -7.03
C PHE A 106 3.25 7.28 -8.19
N LEU A 107 2.21 6.69 -8.76
CA LEU A 107 1.41 7.28 -9.83
C LEU A 107 0.00 7.56 -9.33
N ALA A 108 -0.35 8.84 -9.10
CA ALA A 108 -1.66 9.26 -8.61
C ALA A 108 -2.15 8.46 -7.38
N ALA A 109 -1.26 8.19 -6.42
CA ALA A 109 -1.56 7.36 -5.26
C ALA A 109 -2.20 8.17 -4.13
N PRO A 110 -3.37 7.75 -3.57
CA PRO A 110 -4.05 8.45 -2.48
C PRO A 110 -3.38 8.15 -1.13
N GLN A 111 -2.19 8.71 -0.90
CA GLN A 111 -1.35 8.44 0.28
C GLN A 111 -2.02 8.83 1.62
N ARG A 112 -2.99 9.76 1.59
CA ARG A 112 -3.80 10.21 2.73
C ARG A 112 -5.28 9.96 2.50
N GLY A 113 -5.60 8.86 1.81
CA GLY A 113 -6.97 8.54 1.45
C GLY A 113 -7.54 9.40 0.32
N SER A 114 -8.78 9.15 -0.03
CA SER A 114 -9.52 9.87 -1.05
C SER A 114 -11.00 10.04 -0.66
N PRO A 115 -11.55 11.26 -0.69
CA PRO A 115 -12.99 11.47 -0.53
C PRO A 115 -13.84 10.73 -1.56
N ALA A 116 -13.29 10.46 -2.76
CA ALA A 116 -13.98 9.69 -3.78
C ALA A 116 -14.22 8.22 -3.37
N ALA A 117 -13.46 7.69 -2.40
CA ALA A 117 -13.67 6.35 -1.84
C ALA A 117 -15.03 6.20 -1.11
N SER A 118 -15.59 7.29 -0.60
CA SER A 118 -16.93 7.32 0.02
C SER A 118 -18.08 7.50 -0.98
N GLY A 119 -17.78 7.79 -2.26
CA GLY A 119 -18.75 8.09 -3.29
C GLY A 119 -19.29 6.86 -4.02
N LEU A 120 -19.86 7.10 -5.22
CA LEU A 120 -20.51 6.09 -6.06
C LEU A 120 -19.58 4.91 -6.41
N LEU A 121 -18.27 5.14 -6.56
CA LEU A 121 -17.29 4.12 -6.86
C LEU A 121 -17.10 3.13 -5.69
N GLY A 122 -17.08 3.62 -4.45
CA GLY A 122 -17.04 2.78 -3.26
C GLY A 122 -18.28 1.90 -3.11
N ARG A 123 -19.46 2.42 -3.51
CA ARG A 123 -20.71 1.67 -3.52
C ARG A 123 -20.77 0.58 -4.59
N LEU A 124 -20.25 0.85 -5.80
CA LEU A 124 -20.26 -0.13 -6.90
C LEU A 124 -19.35 -1.32 -6.63
N VAL A 125 -18.19 -1.08 -6.02
CA VAL A 125 -17.22 -2.12 -5.68
C VAL A 125 -17.68 -2.93 -4.48
N GLY A 126 -18.34 -2.32 -3.50
CA GLY A 126 -18.95 -3.02 -2.36
C GLY A 126 -20.00 -4.07 -2.77
N LEU A 127 -20.71 -3.85 -3.88
CA LEU A 127 -21.71 -4.77 -4.41
C LEU A 127 -21.10 -6.01 -5.10
N LEU A 128 -19.85 -5.92 -5.57
CA LEU A 128 -19.14 -7.01 -6.27
C LEU A 128 -18.21 -7.82 -5.35
N ALA A 129 -18.07 -7.41 -4.10
CA ALA A 129 -16.96 -7.84 -3.22
C ALA A 129 -17.25 -9.09 -2.36
N TRP A 130 -18.40 -9.72 -2.46
CA TRP A 130 -18.78 -10.85 -1.59
C TRP A 130 -18.45 -12.20 -2.21
N HIS A 131 -17.18 -12.63 -2.22
CA HIS A 131 -16.85 -14.04 -2.41
C HIS A 131 -15.60 -14.42 -1.60
N ASN A 132 -15.81 -15.32 -0.65
CA ASN A 132 -14.83 -16.18 0.05
C ASN A 132 -13.37 -15.68 0.07
N ILE A 133 -13.09 -14.82 1.03
CA ILE A 133 -11.72 -14.43 1.38
C ILE A 133 -11.38 -15.20 2.64
N GLU A 134 -10.47 -16.14 2.55
CA GLU A 134 -10.11 -17.03 3.66
C GLU A 134 -9.54 -16.23 4.85
N GLU A 135 -8.70 -15.22 4.56
CA GLU A 135 -8.14 -14.32 5.58
C GLU A 135 -9.23 -13.50 6.29
N LEU A 136 -10.27 -13.10 5.55
CA LEU A 136 -11.40 -12.38 6.14
C LEU A 136 -12.26 -13.32 7.00
N ALA A 137 -12.41 -14.58 6.62
CA ALA A 137 -13.12 -15.58 7.43
C ALA A 137 -12.40 -15.80 8.77
N GLY A 138 -11.08 -15.92 8.78
CA GLY A 138 -10.28 -15.99 10.00
C GLY A 138 -10.47 -14.76 10.89
N PHE A 139 -10.40 -13.57 10.28
CA PHE A 139 -10.64 -12.32 10.97
C PHE A 139 -12.04 -12.21 11.58
N MET A 140 -13.08 -12.67 10.86
CA MET A 140 -14.46 -12.72 11.35
C MET A 140 -14.63 -13.70 12.53
N ARG A 141 -13.95 -14.87 12.48
CA ARG A 141 -13.92 -15.79 13.62
C ARG A 141 -13.32 -15.15 14.86
N ILE A 142 -12.15 -14.48 14.70
CA ILE A 142 -11.50 -13.73 15.80
C ILE A 142 -12.44 -12.67 16.36
N ALA A 143 -13.06 -11.86 15.50
CA ALA A 143 -13.97 -10.80 15.92
C ALA A 143 -15.19 -11.33 16.67
N THR A 144 -15.73 -12.47 16.26
CA THR A 144 -16.87 -13.11 16.93
C THR A 144 -16.49 -13.66 18.30
N GLN A 145 -15.29 -14.22 18.44
CA GLN A 145 -14.79 -14.78 19.70
C GLN A 145 -14.30 -13.70 20.67
N ASN A 146 -13.93 -12.51 20.17
CA ASN A 146 -13.35 -11.42 20.95
C ASN A 146 -14.03 -10.07 20.67
N PRO A 147 -15.36 -9.93 20.83
CA PRO A 147 -16.08 -8.72 20.38
C PRO A 147 -15.63 -7.45 21.13
N THR A 148 -15.18 -7.57 22.37
CA THR A 148 -14.69 -6.44 23.18
C THR A 148 -13.24 -6.07 22.88
N ALA A 149 -12.51 -6.92 22.17
CA ALA A 149 -11.14 -6.67 21.76
C ALA A 149 -11.02 -5.95 20.41
N ILE A 150 -12.13 -5.80 19.68
CA ILE A 150 -12.17 -5.12 18.38
C ILE A 150 -12.61 -3.67 18.58
N GLN A 151 -11.96 -2.73 17.92
CA GLN A 151 -12.40 -1.33 17.93
C GLN A 151 -13.83 -1.19 17.35
N PRO A 152 -14.72 -0.40 17.96
CA PRO A 152 -16.14 -0.31 17.57
C PRO A 152 -16.34 0.05 16.08
N ALA A 153 -15.51 0.94 15.53
CA ALA A 153 -15.58 1.32 14.12
C ALA A 153 -15.34 0.11 13.21
N LEU A 154 -14.31 -0.69 13.49
CA LEU A 154 -14.00 -1.88 12.73
C LEU A 154 -15.06 -2.97 12.91
N LEU A 155 -15.55 -3.17 14.13
CA LEU A 155 -16.61 -4.13 14.42
C LEU A 155 -17.88 -3.79 13.63
N SER A 156 -18.27 -2.52 13.57
CA SER A 156 -19.41 -2.06 12.76
C SER A 156 -19.22 -2.34 11.26
N MET A 157 -18.01 -2.12 10.73
CA MET A 157 -17.71 -2.43 9.33
C MET A 157 -17.80 -3.93 9.04
N LEU A 158 -17.30 -4.77 9.95
CA LEU A 158 -17.41 -6.22 9.87
C LEU A 158 -18.87 -6.69 9.85
N GLN A 159 -19.70 -6.17 10.76
CA GLN A 159 -21.11 -6.54 10.89
C GLN A 159 -21.96 -6.09 9.69
N THR A 160 -21.65 -4.94 9.09
CA THR A 160 -22.41 -4.40 7.96
C THR A 160 -21.92 -4.91 6.61
N GLY A 161 -20.82 -5.66 6.59
CA GLY A 161 -20.22 -6.18 5.36
C GLY A 161 -19.57 -5.12 4.47
N HIS A 162 -19.39 -3.90 4.96
CA HIS A 162 -18.76 -2.81 4.22
C HIS A 162 -17.22 -2.86 4.34
N ILE A 163 -16.64 -3.98 3.92
CA ILE A 163 -15.18 -4.20 4.00
C ILE A 163 -14.64 -4.30 2.58
N SER A 164 -13.80 -3.34 2.21
CA SER A 164 -13.02 -3.38 0.97
C SER A 164 -11.82 -2.45 1.10
N SER A 165 -10.80 -2.63 0.27
CA SER A 165 -9.65 -1.74 0.22
C SER A 165 -10.05 -0.30 -0.17
N ILE A 166 -11.12 -0.13 -0.95
CA ILE A 166 -11.64 1.20 -1.32
C ILE A 166 -12.26 1.89 -0.10
N VAL A 167 -13.01 1.17 0.74
CA VAL A 167 -13.53 1.72 2.01
C VAL A 167 -12.37 2.07 2.95
N SER A 168 -11.31 1.26 2.95
CA SER A 168 -10.08 1.54 3.71
C SER A 168 -9.32 2.79 3.24
N LEU A 169 -9.62 3.33 2.06
CA LEU A 169 -9.06 4.61 1.58
C LEU A 169 -9.88 5.84 2.01
N GLN A 170 -10.96 5.67 2.77
CA GLN A 170 -11.68 6.82 3.34
C GLN A 170 -10.77 7.53 4.36
N PRO A 171 -10.63 8.87 4.26
CA PRO A 171 -9.65 9.62 5.07
C PRO A 171 -9.89 9.60 6.58
N ASP A 172 -11.10 9.29 7.02
CA ASP A 172 -11.55 9.29 8.41
C ASP A 172 -11.49 7.92 9.10
N GLN A 173 -11.09 6.87 8.36
CA GLN A 173 -10.98 5.53 8.94
C GLN A 173 -9.76 5.44 9.88
N PRO A 174 -9.90 4.90 11.11
CA PRO A 174 -8.79 4.85 12.09
C PRO A 174 -7.55 4.12 11.56
N VAL A 175 -7.73 3.02 10.83
CA VAL A 175 -6.61 2.26 10.24
C VAL A 175 -5.93 3.09 9.15
N THR A 176 -6.69 3.77 8.29
CA THR A 176 -6.15 4.67 7.26
C THR A 176 -5.33 5.80 7.88
N LEU A 177 -5.82 6.43 8.96
CA LEU A 177 -5.11 7.47 9.68
C LEU A 177 -3.82 6.95 10.36
N ALA A 178 -3.79 5.68 10.75
CA ALA A 178 -2.58 5.05 11.26
C ALA A 178 -1.60 4.71 10.14
N ASP A 179 -2.10 4.18 9.02
CA ASP A 179 -1.31 3.76 7.86
C ASP A 179 -0.69 4.96 7.12
N GLU A 180 -1.37 6.12 7.05
CA GLU A 180 -0.84 7.30 6.36
C GLU A 180 0.45 7.84 7.00
N LYS A 181 0.70 7.50 8.27
CA LYS A 181 1.92 7.85 9.01
C LYS A 181 3.08 6.90 8.74
N LEU A 182 2.83 5.77 8.11
CA LEU A 182 3.85 4.80 7.76
C LEU A 182 4.58 5.27 6.50
N MET A 183 5.83 5.64 6.67
CA MET A 183 6.70 6.06 5.57
C MET A 183 7.56 4.90 5.08
N PRO A 184 8.02 4.91 3.82
CA PRO A 184 9.04 3.99 3.37
C PRO A 184 10.24 4.01 4.32
N ALA A 185 10.82 2.84 4.56
CA ALA A 185 11.96 2.71 5.47
C ALA A 185 13.17 3.52 4.98
N PRO A 186 14.04 3.97 5.89
CA PRO A 186 15.28 4.66 5.51
C PRO A 186 16.09 3.86 4.49
N GLY A 187 16.57 4.54 3.45
CA GLY A 187 17.31 3.93 2.35
C GLY A 187 16.45 3.55 1.13
N ILE A 188 15.13 3.47 1.27
CA ILE A 188 14.22 3.28 0.13
C ILE A 188 13.85 4.65 -0.44
N ARG A 189 14.24 4.90 -1.69
CA ARG A 189 13.88 6.12 -2.40
C ARG A 189 12.45 6.02 -2.94
N TYR A 190 11.81 7.16 -3.14
CA TYR A 190 10.51 7.18 -3.79
C TYR A 190 10.27 8.48 -4.54
N ASP A 191 9.54 8.35 -5.64
CA ASP A 191 9.18 9.41 -6.56
C ASP A 191 7.67 9.51 -6.70
N THR A 192 7.16 10.72 -6.90
CA THR A 192 5.72 10.97 -6.98
C THR A 192 5.36 11.62 -8.30
N ILE A 193 4.44 11.02 -9.05
CA ILE A 193 3.83 11.59 -10.25
C ILE A 193 2.34 11.77 -9.99
N ALA A 194 1.85 12.99 -9.94
CA ALA A 194 0.47 13.33 -9.64
C ALA A 194 -0.24 13.98 -10.81
N GLY A 195 -1.53 13.71 -10.96
CA GLY A 195 -2.39 14.36 -11.95
C GLY A 195 -3.18 15.52 -11.36
N VAL A 196 -3.44 16.54 -12.16
CA VAL A 196 -4.38 17.63 -11.84
C VAL A 196 -5.23 17.95 -13.07
N ILE A 197 -6.54 18.01 -12.90
CA ILE A 197 -7.46 18.53 -13.90
C ILE A 197 -7.46 20.07 -13.78
N PRO A 198 -7.09 20.82 -14.84
CA PRO A 198 -7.09 22.28 -14.80
C PRO A 198 -8.44 22.84 -14.39
N GLY A 199 -8.44 23.83 -13.51
CA GLY A 199 -9.65 24.54 -13.07
C GLY A 199 -10.40 23.94 -11.90
N LEU A 200 -10.11 22.68 -11.50
CA LEU A 200 -10.70 22.10 -10.30
C LEU A 200 -10.09 22.66 -9.01
N ARG A 201 -10.92 22.89 -8.02
CA ARG A 201 -10.48 23.38 -6.69
C ARG A 201 -11.24 22.61 -5.60
N PRO A 202 -10.54 22.00 -4.61
CA PRO A 202 -9.08 21.92 -4.52
C PRO A 202 -8.48 21.13 -5.71
N PRO A 203 -7.16 21.29 -6.00
CA PRO A 203 -6.51 20.57 -7.10
C PRO A 203 -6.66 19.05 -6.93
N THR A 204 -7.04 18.37 -8.01
CA THR A 204 -7.31 16.92 -8.01
C THR A 204 -7.25 16.39 -9.45
N ASP A 205 -7.01 15.10 -9.60
CA ASP A 205 -7.16 14.36 -10.86
C ASP A 205 -8.60 13.83 -11.09
N GLY A 206 -9.55 14.27 -10.24
CA GLY A 206 -10.95 13.84 -10.23
C GLY A 206 -11.25 12.73 -9.22
N PHE A 207 -10.24 12.01 -8.74
CA PHE A 207 -10.36 10.95 -7.73
C PHE A 207 -9.48 11.23 -6.51
N VAL A 208 -8.23 11.60 -6.73
CA VAL A 208 -7.22 11.82 -5.69
C VAL A 208 -6.92 13.31 -5.57
N PRO A 209 -7.16 13.93 -4.41
CA PRO A 209 -6.70 15.29 -4.15
C PRO A 209 -5.17 15.36 -4.27
N LEU A 210 -4.65 16.43 -4.88
CA LEU A 210 -3.21 16.63 -5.00
C LEU A 210 -2.50 16.57 -3.64
N SER A 211 -3.12 17.13 -2.59
CA SER A 211 -2.62 17.07 -1.21
C SER A 211 -2.48 15.64 -0.68
N SER A 212 -3.30 14.72 -1.16
CA SER A 212 -3.21 13.29 -0.81
C SER A 212 -2.17 12.56 -1.66
N ALA A 213 -2.01 12.93 -2.94
CA ALA A 213 -1.05 12.29 -3.82
C ALA A 213 0.41 12.60 -3.47
N LEU A 214 0.66 13.78 -2.90
CA LEU A 214 2.01 14.22 -2.54
C LEU A 214 2.47 13.59 -1.23
N LEU A 215 3.53 12.79 -1.30
CA LEU A 215 4.17 12.20 -0.13
C LEU A 215 5.43 13.01 0.22
N PRO A 216 5.57 13.53 1.45
CA PRO A 216 6.76 14.26 1.88
C PRO A 216 8.02 13.40 1.76
N GLY A 217 9.13 13.99 1.33
CA GLY A 217 10.41 13.28 1.20
C GLY A 217 10.59 12.57 -0.15
N SER A 218 9.67 12.73 -1.11
CA SER A 218 9.86 12.23 -2.48
C SER A 218 11.17 12.78 -3.07
N THR A 219 11.96 11.91 -3.69
CA THR A 219 13.21 12.26 -4.39
C THR A 219 12.91 13.22 -5.54
N THR A 220 11.89 12.89 -6.34
CA THR A 220 11.33 13.81 -7.33
C THR A 220 9.80 13.88 -7.19
N THR A 221 9.23 14.99 -7.66
CA THR A 221 7.79 15.19 -7.73
C THR A 221 7.43 15.82 -9.07
N LEU A 222 6.64 15.10 -9.87
CA LEU A 222 6.11 15.61 -11.13
C LEU A 222 4.59 15.77 -11.01
N ILE A 223 4.09 16.97 -11.35
CA ILE A 223 2.65 17.23 -11.41
C ILE A 223 2.31 17.48 -12.89
N ILE A 224 1.38 16.70 -13.44
CA ILE A 224 0.97 16.79 -14.84
C ILE A 224 -0.51 17.16 -14.97
N HIS A 225 -0.88 17.77 -16.08
CA HIS A 225 -2.28 18.02 -16.41
C HIS A 225 -2.94 16.72 -16.88
N SER A 226 -3.61 16.05 -15.97
CA SER A 226 -4.23 14.74 -16.22
C SER A 226 -5.42 14.49 -15.30
N ASP A 227 -6.39 13.72 -15.80
CA ASP A 227 -7.30 12.93 -14.98
C ASP A 227 -6.54 11.78 -14.30
N HIS A 228 -7.26 10.91 -13.59
CA HIS A 228 -6.68 9.77 -12.86
C HIS A 228 -5.92 8.74 -13.74
N LYS A 229 -5.91 8.91 -15.07
CA LYS A 229 -5.18 8.07 -16.03
C LYS A 229 -3.72 8.49 -16.20
N VAL A 230 -3.09 8.92 -15.13
CA VAL A 230 -1.68 9.34 -15.09
C VAL A 230 -0.73 8.35 -15.78
N PRO A 231 -0.84 7.00 -15.57
CA PRO A 231 0.06 6.04 -16.22
C PRO A 231 0.01 6.03 -17.75
N ALA A 232 -1.06 6.56 -18.35
CA ALA A 232 -1.25 6.61 -19.80
C ALA A 232 -0.72 7.92 -20.44
N LYS A 233 -0.19 8.86 -19.64
CA LYS A 233 0.29 10.15 -20.14
C LYS A 233 1.76 10.06 -20.53
N ALA A 234 2.09 10.67 -21.67
CA ALA A 234 3.45 10.64 -22.21
C ALA A 234 4.49 11.22 -21.24
N GLU A 235 4.14 12.30 -20.53
CA GLU A 235 4.99 12.94 -19.52
C GLU A 235 5.29 11.99 -18.35
N ALA A 236 4.27 11.28 -17.86
CA ALA A 236 4.45 10.31 -16.78
C ALA A 236 5.31 9.11 -17.23
N ILE A 237 5.06 8.59 -18.44
CA ILE A 237 5.86 7.49 -19.01
C ILE A 237 7.32 7.91 -19.16
N ALA A 238 7.57 9.13 -19.68
CA ALA A 238 8.92 9.64 -19.85
C ALA A 238 9.66 9.78 -18.51
N ASP A 239 8.98 10.25 -17.47
CA ASP A 239 9.56 10.42 -16.14
C ASP A 239 9.84 9.06 -15.47
N VAL A 240 8.90 8.11 -15.53
CA VAL A 240 9.14 6.73 -15.08
C VAL A 240 10.37 6.12 -15.75
N LEU A 241 10.49 6.26 -17.08
CA LEU A 241 11.65 5.76 -17.82
C LEU A 241 12.95 6.45 -17.41
N LYS A 242 12.89 7.74 -17.09
CA LYS A 242 14.05 8.50 -16.58
C LYS A 242 14.48 7.95 -15.23
N ILE A 243 13.55 7.82 -14.27
CA ILE A 243 13.81 7.27 -12.93
C ILE A 243 14.44 5.89 -13.04
N LEU A 244 13.85 4.99 -13.83
CA LEU A 244 14.37 3.62 -14.02
C LEU A 244 15.78 3.60 -14.61
N ARG A 245 16.10 4.51 -15.53
CA ARG A 245 17.46 4.63 -16.11
C ARG A 245 18.46 5.16 -15.09
N GLU A 246 18.05 6.07 -14.22
CA GLU A 246 18.89 6.60 -13.14
C GLU A 246 19.13 5.55 -12.06
N HIS A 247 18.09 4.79 -11.68
CA HIS A 247 18.18 3.67 -10.75
C HIS A 247 19.17 2.58 -11.21
N GLY A 248 19.20 2.24 -12.48
CA GLY A 248 20.10 1.24 -13.05
C GLY A 248 21.58 1.66 -13.18
N LYS A 249 21.93 2.90 -12.83
CA LYS A 249 23.33 3.35 -12.84
C LYS A 249 24.04 2.94 -11.55
N PRO A 250 25.33 2.53 -11.63
CA PRO A 250 26.14 2.33 -10.43
C PRO A 250 26.15 3.63 -9.61
N HIS A 251 25.74 3.58 -8.36
CA HIS A 251 25.94 4.71 -7.45
C HIS A 251 27.45 4.87 -7.21
N GLU A 252 28.04 5.97 -7.64
CA GLU A 252 29.34 6.40 -7.12
C GLU A 252 29.14 6.67 -5.62
N VAL A 253 29.60 5.76 -4.80
CA VAL A 253 29.73 6.01 -3.38
C VAL A 253 30.73 7.17 -3.26
N ALA A 254 30.26 8.34 -2.91
CA ALA A 254 31.14 9.45 -2.55
C ALA A 254 31.98 9.00 -1.34
N VAL A 255 33.17 8.52 -1.62
CA VAL A 255 34.18 8.30 -0.59
C VAL A 255 34.56 9.68 -0.11
N THR A 256 33.98 10.12 0.99
CA THR A 256 34.52 11.25 1.75
C THR A 256 35.90 10.83 2.22
N ALA A 257 36.93 11.28 1.52
CA ALA A 257 38.30 11.17 1.96
C ALA A 257 38.43 12.02 3.24
N GLU A 258 38.46 11.36 4.38
CA GLU A 258 39.01 11.94 5.59
C GLU A 258 40.50 12.20 5.32
N THR A 259 40.84 13.45 5.19
CA THR A 259 42.23 13.90 5.10
C THR A 259 42.83 13.85 6.51
N PRO A 260 44.04 13.31 6.68
CA PRO A 260 44.69 13.12 7.97
C PRO A 260 45.08 14.43 8.68
#